data_be0bf6317bc318f53b27b4bba4972b31
#
_entry.id   be0bf6317bc318f53b27b4bba4972b31
#
_cell.length_a   1.000
_cell.length_b   1.000
_cell.length_c   1.000
_cell.angle_alpha   90.00
_cell.angle_beta   90.00
_cell.angle_gamma   90.00
#
_symmetry.space_group_name_H-M   'P 1'
#
loop_
_entity.id
_entity.type
_entity.pdbx_description
1 polymer ?
#
loop_
_entity_poly.entity_id
_entity_poly.type
_entity_poly.pdbx_seq_one_letter_code
_entity_poly.pdbx_strand_id
1 'polypeptide(L)'
;PMFLTGYTTLESQKMFPASAPFPLPIFLLSLYLPVFPIFFLARHYYQKNAENTNNIWISTNNSKAVSNLTVMPKTFSLDDHLMSCLETMEKIGLYIMLFSILSLYLFKLPLPGPDLFKPALMGFLEITTGIRNICEHASGLSGLLLVTASVSFGGISGIFQTRSVLTMHSGRKNAGLSIRQYLLWKIAHASLTAAVMAVLTDVLRFSIF
;
A
#
# COMPACT_ATOMS: atom_id res chain seq x y z
N PRO A 1 -6.79 8.54 1.56
CA PRO A 1 -7.47 7.77 0.52
C PRO A 1 -8.11 8.66 -0.53
N MET A 2 -8.94 9.66 -0.15
CA MET A 2 -9.66 10.54 -1.11
C MET A 2 -8.73 11.34 -2.02
N PHE A 3 -7.65 11.91 -1.49
CA PHE A 3 -6.67 12.65 -2.30
C PHE A 3 -6.04 11.76 -3.38
N LEU A 4 -5.61 10.56 -3.01
CA LEU A 4 -4.97 9.62 -3.94
C LEU A 4 -5.94 9.17 -5.03
N THR A 5 -7.20 8.85 -4.69
CA THR A 5 -8.22 8.49 -5.69
C THR A 5 -8.54 9.65 -6.64
N GLY A 6 -8.67 10.87 -6.11
CA GLY A 6 -8.87 12.06 -6.93
C GLY A 6 -7.71 12.34 -7.88
N TYR A 7 -6.48 12.28 -7.37
CA TYR A 7 -5.27 12.44 -8.18
C TYR A 7 -5.17 11.36 -9.26
N THR A 8 -5.37 10.09 -8.90
CA THR A 8 -5.35 8.97 -9.84
C THR A 8 -6.38 9.13 -10.94
N THR A 9 -7.60 9.53 -10.58
CA THR A 9 -8.67 9.76 -11.56
C THR A 9 -8.29 10.86 -12.55
N LEU A 10 -7.75 11.96 -12.05
CA LEU A 10 -7.38 13.12 -12.86
C LEU A 10 -6.23 12.79 -13.83
N GLU A 11 -5.20 12.10 -13.35
CA GLU A 11 -4.08 11.67 -14.19
C GLU A 11 -4.51 10.58 -15.19
N SER A 12 -5.30 9.60 -14.74
CA SER A 12 -5.76 8.49 -15.59
C SER A 12 -6.72 8.94 -16.69
N GLN A 13 -7.44 10.05 -16.51
CA GLN A 13 -8.27 10.64 -17.57
C GLN A 13 -7.46 10.97 -18.82
N LYS A 14 -6.18 11.30 -18.68
CA LYS A 14 -5.28 11.62 -19.80
C LYS A 14 -5.00 10.41 -20.71
N MET A 15 -5.18 9.20 -20.21
CA MET A 15 -5.01 7.96 -20.99
C MET A 15 -6.20 7.65 -21.91
N PHE A 16 -7.32 8.34 -21.72
CA PHE A 16 -8.55 8.12 -22.48
C PHE A 16 -8.82 9.29 -23.41
N PRO A 17 -9.39 9.05 -24.60
CA PRO A 17 -9.80 10.13 -25.47
C PRO A 17 -10.88 10.99 -24.79
N ALA A 18 -10.96 12.26 -25.16
CA ALA A 18 -11.90 13.21 -24.55
C ALA A 18 -13.38 12.76 -24.65
N SER A 19 -13.70 11.88 -25.58
CA SER A 19 -15.03 11.30 -25.79
C SER A 19 -15.35 10.12 -24.83
N ALA A 20 -14.34 9.52 -24.21
CA ALA A 20 -14.52 8.38 -23.32
C ALA A 20 -14.10 8.76 -21.88
N PRO A 21 -15.03 8.91 -20.95
CA PRO A 21 -14.70 9.22 -19.56
C PRO A 21 -13.95 8.06 -18.91
N PHE A 22 -13.04 8.40 -17.98
CA PHE A 22 -12.37 7.40 -17.17
C PHE A 22 -13.39 6.53 -16.40
N PRO A 23 -13.29 5.19 -16.47
CA PRO A 23 -14.26 4.29 -15.86
C PRO A 23 -14.11 4.22 -14.33
N LEU A 24 -14.37 5.35 -13.65
CA LEU A 24 -14.22 5.52 -12.22
C LEU A 24 -14.96 4.45 -11.38
N PRO A 25 -16.22 4.07 -11.68
CA PRO A 25 -16.91 3.06 -10.89
C PRO A 25 -16.22 1.70 -10.95
N ILE A 26 -15.73 1.31 -12.12
CA ILE A 26 -15.02 0.05 -12.35
C ILE A 26 -13.69 0.07 -11.60
N PHE A 27 -12.97 1.17 -11.68
CA PHE A 27 -11.72 1.38 -10.98
C PHE A 27 -11.90 1.27 -9.46
N LEU A 28 -12.89 1.94 -8.88
CA LEU A 28 -13.19 1.84 -7.47
C LEU A 28 -13.63 0.42 -7.06
N LEU A 29 -14.49 -0.21 -7.87
CA LEU A 29 -14.92 -1.58 -7.62
C LEU A 29 -13.73 -2.55 -7.61
N SER A 30 -12.80 -2.41 -8.56
CA SER A 30 -11.61 -3.24 -8.64
C SER A 30 -10.67 -3.07 -7.45
N LEU A 31 -10.60 -1.87 -6.84
CA LEU A 31 -9.79 -1.60 -5.67
C LEU A 31 -10.41 -2.17 -4.38
N TYR A 32 -11.72 -2.04 -4.21
CA TYR A 32 -12.36 -2.39 -2.94
C TYR A 32 -12.84 -3.85 -2.88
N LEU A 33 -13.25 -4.44 -4.00
CA LEU A 33 -13.74 -5.82 -4.03
C LEU A 33 -12.71 -6.85 -3.51
N PRO A 34 -11.41 -6.76 -3.86
CA PRO A 34 -10.40 -7.68 -3.34
C PRO A 34 -10.10 -7.55 -1.85
N VAL A 35 -10.47 -6.44 -1.21
CA VAL A 35 -10.23 -6.23 0.23
C VAL A 35 -10.98 -7.27 1.07
N PHE A 36 -12.21 -7.64 0.66
CA PHE A 36 -13.03 -8.60 1.40
C PHE A 36 -12.37 -9.99 1.50
N PRO A 37 -12.04 -10.68 0.39
CA PRO A 37 -11.40 -11.99 0.48
C PRO A 37 -10.04 -11.94 1.18
N ILE A 38 -9.25 -10.88 0.97
CA ILE A 38 -7.97 -10.71 1.65
C ILE A 38 -8.17 -10.54 3.16
N PHE A 39 -9.16 -9.78 3.59
CA PHE A 39 -9.48 -9.62 5.00
C PHE A 39 -9.83 -10.97 5.66
N PHE A 40 -10.66 -11.78 5.02
CA PHE A 40 -11.02 -13.11 5.54
C PHE A 40 -9.83 -14.05 5.58
N LEU A 41 -9.00 -14.07 4.53
CA LEU A 41 -7.78 -14.88 4.46
C LEU A 41 -6.77 -14.45 5.53
N ALA A 42 -6.53 -13.15 5.68
CA ALA A 42 -5.64 -12.61 6.69
C ALA A 42 -6.13 -12.93 8.09
N ARG A 43 -7.43 -12.74 8.36
CA ARG A 43 -8.03 -13.08 9.66
C ARG A 43 -7.83 -14.56 10.00
N HIS A 44 -8.12 -15.46 9.06
CA HIS A 44 -7.95 -16.90 9.25
C HIS A 44 -6.48 -17.27 9.50
N TYR A 45 -5.57 -16.68 8.74
CA TYR A 45 -4.12 -16.89 8.90
C TYR A 45 -3.63 -16.44 10.28
N TYR A 46 -4.04 -15.25 10.73
CA TYR A 46 -3.61 -14.72 12.03
C TYR A 46 -4.25 -15.45 13.21
N GLN A 47 -5.51 -15.89 13.09
CA GLN A 47 -6.16 -16.70 14.13
C GLN A 47 -5.42 -18.02 14.34
N LYS A 48 -5.10 -18.74 13.26
CA LYS A 48 -4.36 -20.01 13.33
C LYS A 48 -2.96 -19.84 13.94
N ASN A 49 -2.28 -18.75 13.65
CA ASN A 49 -0.97 -18.47 14.23
C ASN A 49 -1.06 -18.02 15.71
N ALA A 50 -2.12 -17.32 16.09
CA ALA A 50 -2.35 -16.93 17.48
C ALA A 50 -2.62 -18.14 18.39
N GLU A 51 -3.37 -19.13 17.93
CA GLU A 51 -3.56 -20.40 18.67
C GLU A 51 -2.25 -21.15 18.88
N ASN A 52 -1.40 -21.25 17.85
CA ASN A 52 -0.08 -21.84 17.98
C ASN A 52 0.81 -21.09 18.97
N THR A 53 0.76 -19.77 18.99
CA THR A 53 1.56 -18.94 19.89
C THR A 53 1.07 -19.05 21.32
N ASN A 54 -0.23 -19.09 21.57
CA ASN A 54 -0.81 -19.28 22.90
C ASN A 54 -0.42 -20.62 23.50
N ASN A 55 -0.39 -21.69 22.71
CA ASN A 55 0.05 -23.01 23.17
C ASN A 55 1.54 -23.03 23.59
N ILE A 56 2.38 -22.22 22.92
CA ILE A 56 3.81 -22.07 23.28
C ILE A 56 3.94 -21.22 24.56
N TRP A 57 3.16 -20.14 24.71
CA TRP A 57 3.20 -19.29 25.91
C TRP A 57 2.72 -20.00 27.18
N ILE A 58 1.70 -20.86 27.09
CA ILE A 58 1.19 -21.66 28.19
C ILE A 58 2.25 -22.66 28.65
N SER A 59 3.05 -23.23 27.75
CA SER A 59 4.13 -24.14 28.06
C SER A 59 5.33 -23.46 28.69
N THR A 60 5.58 -22.17 28.43
CA THR A 60 6.76 -21.45 28.91
C THR A 60 6.52 -20.70 30.23
N ASN A 61 5.26 -20.37 30.57
CA ASN A 61 4.92 -19.58 31.76
C ASN A 61 4.88 -20.36 33.07
N ASN A 62 5.15 -21.67 33.05
CA ASN A 62 5.32 -22.43 34.30
C ASN A 62 6.69 -22.20 35.01
N SER A 63 7.52 -21.26 34.53
CA SER A 63 8.90 -21.12 35.03
C SER A 63 9.40 -19.71 35.32
N LYS A 64 8.62 -18.63 35.25
CA LYS A 64 9.14 -17.30 35.66
C LYS A 64 8.09 -16.43 36.31
N ALA A 65 8.32 -16.14 37.59
CA ALA A 65 7.62 -15.18 38.41
C ALA A 65 7.53 -13.80 37.76
N VAL A 66 6.32 -13.22 37.79
CA VAL A 66 5.97 -11.88 37.36
C VAL A 66 6.76 -10.87 38.21
N SER A 67 7.75 -10.21 37.62
CA SER A 67 8.29 -8.98 38.19
C SER A 67 7.33 -7.84 37.85
N ASN A 68 6.69 -7.29 38.87
CA ASN A 68 5.79 -6.15 38.81
C ASN A 68 6.55 -4.91 38.31
N LEU A 69 6.42 -4.60 37.02
CA LEU A 69 6.74 -3.29 36.49
C LEU A 69 5.50 -2.39 36.65
N THR A 70 5.52 -1.59 37.71
CA THR A 70 4.60 -0.50 37.94
C THR A 70 4.85 0.51 36.82
N VAL A 71 4.08 0.43 35.74
CA VAL A 71 4.04 1.48 34.70
C VAL A 71 3.28 2.66 35.33
N MET A 72 4.02 3.66 35.81
CA MET A 72 3.41 4.94 36.14
C MET A 72 2.64 5.48 34.92
N PRO A 73 1.39 5.92 35.08
CA PRO A 73 0.67 6.57 34.01
C PRO A 73 1.41 7.87 33.66
N LYS A 74 2.08 7.88 32.51
CA LYS A 74 2.65 9.10 31.95
C LYS A 74 1.49 10.06 31.70
N THR A 75 1.41 11.16 32.43
CA THR A 75 0.44 12.23 32.17
C THR A 75 0.71 12.72 30.75
N PHE A 76 -0.18 12.36 29.85
CA PHE A 76 -0.06 12.75 28.44
C PHE A 76 -0.32 14.25 28.34
N SER A 77 0.71 15.01 28.03
CA SER A 77 0.59 16.41 27.64
C SER A 77 0.10 16.51 26.19
N LEU A 78 -0.75 17.48 25.90
CA LEU A 78 -1.19 17.80 24.54
C LEU A 78 0.01 18.11 23.64
N ASP A 79 1.03 18.78 24.19
CA ASP A 79 2.28 19.11 23.50
C ASP A 79 3.04 17.85 23.05
N ASP A 80 3.13 16.82 23.91
CA ASP A 80 3.79 15.55 23.56
C ASP A 80 3.08 14.87 22.37
N HIS A 81 1.75 14.92 22.33
CA HIS A 81 0.98 14.40 21.20
C HIS A 81 1.19 15.20 19.92
N LEU A 82 1.16 16.54 20.01
CA LEU A 82 1.41 17.42 18.85
C LEU A 82 2.82 17.19 18.29
N MET A 83 3.83 17.14 19.14
CA MET A 83 5.22 16.89 18.71
C MET A 83 5.36 15.49 18.06
N SER A 84 4.73 14.48 18.61
CA SER A 84 4.71 13.13 18.02
C SER A 84 4.02 13.10 16.65
N CYS A 85 2.93 13.85 16.48
CA CYS A 85 2.25 13.98 15.19
C CYS A 85 3.12 14.71 14.16
N LEU A 86 3.77 15.81 14.56
CA LEU A 86 4.67 16.58 13.69
C LEU A 86 5.86 15.71 13.24
N GLU A 87 6.51 15.01 14.16
CA GLU A 87 7.61 14.09 13.84
C GLU A 87 7.17 12.98 12.87
N THR A 88 5.96 12.46 13.03
CA THR A 88 5.40 11.45 12.13
C THR A 88 5.16 12.03 10.74
N MET A 89 4.57 13.23 10.65
CA MET A 89 4.32 13.92 9.38
C MET A 89 5.62 14.26 8.65
N GLU A 90 6.63 14.75 9.36
CA GLU A 90 7.95 15.03 8.81
C GLU A 90 8.58 13.78 8.21
N LYS A 91 8.59 12.67 8.91
CA LYS A 91 9.12 11.38 8.40
C LYS A 91 8.38 10.91 7.17
N ILE A 92 7.06 11.00 7.15
CA ILE A 92 6.26 10.63 5.98
C ILE A 92 6.63 11.51 4.78
N GLY A 93 6.71 12.83 4.99
CA GLY A 93 7.09 13.80 3.96
C GLY A 93 8.50 13.54 3.41
N LEU A 94 9.47 13.27 4.28
CA LEU A 94 10.83 12.91 3.90
C LEU A 94 10.90 11.65 3.05
N TYR A 95 10.13 10.59 3.39
CA TYR A 95 10.08 9.38 2.57
C TYR A 95 9.49 9.65 1.19
N ILE A 96 8.38 10.39 1.10
CA ILE A 96 7.79 10.76 -0.19
C ILE A 96 8.81 11.50 -1.04
N MET A 97 9.46 12.52 -0.49
CA MET A 97 10.45 13.32 -1.20
C MET A 97 11.65 12.49 -1.66
N LEU A 98 12.20 11.64 -0.77
CA LEU A 98 13.33 10.76 -1.08
C LEU A 98 13.00 9.81 -2.24
N PHE A 99 11.86 9.13 -2.16
CA PHE A 99 11.45 8.17 -3.18
C PHE A 99 11.02 8.84 -4.48
N SER A 100 10.48 10.08 -4.43
CA SER A 100 10.21 10.87 -5.64
C SER A 100 11.49 11.24 -6.36
N ILE A 101 12.54 11.69 -5.64
CA ILE A 101 13.85 11.99 -6.21
C ILE A 101 14.45 10.71 -6.81
N LEU A 102 14.40 9.60 -6.08
CA LEU A 102 14.91 8.31 -6.56
C LEU A 102 14.17 7.86 -7.82
N SER A 103 12.87 8.05 -7.89
CA SER A 103 12.04 7.75 -9.06
C SER A 103 12.47 8.57 -10.28
N LEU A 104 12.77 9.88 -10.11
CA LEU A 104 13.26 10.74 -11.18
C LEU A 104 14.65 10.30 -11.69
N TYR A 105 15.54 9.88 -10.80
CA TYR A 105 16.84 9.32 -11.20
C TYR A 105 16.66 8.02 -11.99
N LEU A 106 15.77 7.15 -11.55
CA LEU A 106 15.46 5.90 -12.23
C LEU A 106 14.95 6.13 -13.66
N PHE A 107 14.14 7.18 -13.86
CA PHE A 107 13.64 7.55 -15.19
C PHE A 107 14.78 7.92 -16.15
N LYS A 108 15.82 8.60 -15.66
CA LYS A 108 16.99 9.02 -16.46
C LYS A 108 17.94 7.87 -16.80
N LEU A 109 17.91 6.77 -16.06
CA LEU A 109 18.79 5.62 -16.32
C LEU A 109 18.40 4.91 -17.62
N PRO A 110 19.35 4.53 -18.47
CA PRO A 110 19.12 3.75 -19.68
C PRO A 110 18.88 2.28 -19.30
N LEU A 111 17.73 1.98 -18.67
CA LEU A 111 17.38 0.62 -18.33
C LEU A 111 16.89 -0.12 -19.59
N PRO A 112 17.49 -1.27 -19.92
CA PRO A 112 16.98 -2.12 -20.99
C PRO A 112 15.67 -2.77 -20.56
N GLY A 113 14.68 -2.80 -21.45
CA GLY A 113 13.40 -3.44 -21.16
C GLY A 113 12.27 -2.90 -22.03
N PRO A 114 11.08 -3.49 -21.93
CA PRO A 114 9.89 -2.99 -22.61
C PRO A 114 9.56 -1.55 -22.20
N ASP A 115 8.91 -0.79 -23.07
CA ASP A 115 8.59 0.63 -22.85
C ASP A 115 7.82 0.88 -21.55
N LEU A 116 6.98 -0.08 -21.13
CA LEU A 116 6.20 0.00 -19.92
C LEU A 116 6.95 -0.40 -18.64
N PHE A 117 8.16 -0.96 -18.76
CA PHE A 117 8.93 -1.44 -17.60
C PHE A 117 9.34 -0.30 -16.66
N LYS A 118 9.86 0.80 -17.22
CA LYS A 118 10.26 1.97 -16.42
C LYS A 118 9.07 2.62 -15.70
N PRO A 119 7.95 2.96 -16.38
CA PRO A 119 6.77 3.49 -15.72
C PRO A 119 6.21 2.57 -14.63
N ALA A 120 6.18 1.26 -14.88
CA ALA A 120 5.76 0.28 -13.89
C ALA A 120 6.66 0.29 -12.65
N LEU A 121 7.98 0.26 -12.85
CA LEU A 121 8.95 0.29 -11.76
C LEU A 121 8.83 1.58 -10.92
N MET A 122 8.60 2.72 -11.56
CA MET A 122 8.36 3.99 -10.89
C MET A 122 7.06 3.95 -10.08
N GLY A 123 5.98 3.37 -10.61
CA GLY A 123 4.71 3.18 -9.89
C GLY A 123 4.84 2.29 -8.66
N PHE A 124 5.70 1.29 -8.71
CA PHE A 124 6.00 0.45 -7.55
C PHE A 124 6.96 1.12 -6.56
N LEU A 125 7.81 2.03 -6.99
CA LEU A 125 8.72 2.76 -6.12
C LEU A 125 8.01 3.87 -5.34
N GLU A 126 7.34 4.78 -6.07
CA GLU A 126 6.60 5.89 -5.51
C GLU A 126 5.33 6.13 -6.34
N ILE A 127 4.20 6.14 -5.66
CA ILE A 127 2.89 6.08 -6.30
C ILE A 127 2.54 7.34 -7.10
N THR A 128 2.87 8.53 -6.61
CA THR A 128 2.43 9.80 -7.23
C THR A 128 3.17 10.07 -8.53
N THR A 129 4.50 10.00 -8.50
CA THR A 129 5.35 10.15 -9.70
C THR A 129 5.17 8.97 -10.66
N GLY A 130 4.95 7.77 -10.13
CA GLY A 130 4.71 6.58 -10.91
C GLY A 130 3.42 6.61 -11.70
N ILE A 131 2.29 6.98 -11.07
CA ILE A 131 1.00 7.12 -11.77
C ILE A 131 1.12 8.11 -12.91
N ARG A 132 1.72 9.26 -12.69
CA ARG A 132 1.95 10.26 -13.74
C ARG A 132 2.72 9.67 -14.91
N ASN A 133 3.84 9.00 -14.64
CA ASN A 133 4.66 8.38 -15.69
C ASN A 133 3.92 7.27 -16.44
N ILE A 134 3.16 6.43 -15.74
CA ILE A 134 2.33 5.41 -16.38
C ILE A 134 1.32 6.07 -17.33
N CYS A 135 0.62 7.12 -16.88
CA CYS A 135 -0.37 7.81 -17.68
C CYS A 135 0.20 8.57 -18.89
N GLU A 136 1.47 8.97 -18.84
CA GLU A 136 2.18 9.62 -19.96
C GLU A 136 2.69 8.60 -21.01
N HIS A 137 3.03 7.36 -20.61
CA HIS A 137 3.69 6.39 -21.50
C HIS A 137 2.83 5.15 -21.80
N ALA A 138 1.76 4.91 -21.06
CA ALA A 138 0.86 3.78 -21.27
C ALA A 138 -0.52 4.28 -21.65
N SER A 139 -1.22 3.53 -22.51
CA SER A 139 -2.58 3.82 -22.93
C SER A 139 -3.47 2.58 -22.83
N GLY A 140 -4.77 2.81 -22.76
CA GLY A 140 -5.76 1.74 -22.76
C GLY A 140 -5.66 0.80 -21.56
N LEU A 141 -5.92 -0.48 -21.79
CA LEU A 141 -6.01 -1.50 -20.73
C LEU A 141 -4.70 -1.69 -19.96
N SER A 142 -3.56 -1.69 -20.65
CA SER A 142 -2.25 -1.88 -20.03
C SER A 142 -1.93 -0.76 -19.01
N GLY A 143 -2.18 0.49 -19.39
CA GLY A 143 -2.03 1.63 -18.50
C GLY A 143 -2.96 1.54 -17.28
N LEU A 144 -4.22 1.19 -17.52
CA LEU A 144 -5.23 1.04 -16.48
C LEU A 144 -4.86 -0.06 -15.45
N LEU A 145 -4.37 -1.21 -15.92
CA LEU A 145 -3.90 -2.30 -15.07
C LEU A 145 -2.69 -1.89 -14.24
N LEU A 146 -1.71 -1.20 -14.85
CA LEU A 146 -0.53 -0.71 -14.13
C LEU A 146 -0.88 0.33 -13.08
N VAL A 147 -1.75 1.29 -13.38
CA VAL A 147 -2.24 2.27 -12.41
C VAL A 147 -2.95 1.58 -11.27
N THR A 148 -3.86 0.66 -11.57
CA THR A 148 -4.64 -0.08 -10.56
C THR A 148 -3.74 -0.91 -9.64
N ALA A 149 -2.75 -1.61 -10.21
CA ALA A 149 -1.76 -2.38 -9.45
C ALA A 149 -0.89 -1.47 -8.58
N SER A 150 -0.42 -0.33 -9.11
CA SER A 150 0.41 0.63 -8.37
C SER A 150 -0.35 1.26 -7.21
N VAL A 151 -1.61 1.64 -7.41
CA VAL A 151 -2.48 2.22 -6.37
C VAL A 151 -2.74 1.22 -5.25
N SER A 152 -3.07 -0.03 -5.58
CA SER A 152 -3.34 -1.06 -4.57
C SER A 152 -2.08 -1.50 -3.83
N PHE A 153 -0.93 -1.54 -4.49
CA PHE A 153 0.36 -1.79 -3.84
C PHE A 153 0.77 -0.63 -2.92
N GLY A 154 0.55 0.61 -3.35
CA GLY A 154 0.84 1.82 -2.56
C GLY A 154 2.32 2.23 -2.52
N GLY A 155 3.16 1.66 -3.37
CA GLY A 155 4.59 1.96 -3.50
C GLY A 155 5.46 1.46 -2.36
N ILE A 156 6.75 1.30 -2.62
CA ILE A 156 7.77 0.99 -1.60
C ILE A 156 7.86 2.15 -0.59
N SER A 157 7.74 3.38 -1.04
CA SER A 157 7.64 4.57 -0.20
C SER A 157 6.58 4.40 0.89
N GLY A 158 5.37 3.93 0.55
CA GLY A 158 4.28 3.66 1.49
C GLY A 158 4.62 2.58 2.53
N ILE A 159 5.43 1.58 2.18
CA ILE A 159 5.89 0.56 3.11
C ILE A 159 6.83 1.17 4.17
N PHE A 160 7.77 2.03 3.75
CA PHE A 160 8.66 2.72 4.67
C PHE A 160 7.92 3.69 5.58
N GLN A 161 6.94 4.42 5.05
CA GLN A 161 6.06 5.30 5.84
C GLN A 161 5.30 4.50 6.90
N THR A 162 4.67 3.39 6.52
CA THR A 162 3.95 2.51 7.45
C THR A 162 4.87 1.96 8.54
N ARG A 163 6.09 1.53 8.16
CA ARG A 163 7.08 1.05 9.12
C ARG A 163 7.47 2.13 10.12
N SER A 164 7.69 3.36 9.68
CA SER A 164 8.10 4.45 10.56
C SER A 164 7.02 4.78 11.61
N VAL A 165 5.75 4.81 11.19
CA VAL A 165 4.62 5.04 12.10
C VAL A 165 4.46 3.91 13.12
N LEU A 166 4.58 2.66 12.68
CA LEU A 166 4.47 1.49 13.57
C LEU A 166 5.60 1.42 14.61
N THR A 167 6.82 1.80 14.24
CA THR A 167 7.96 1.78 15.18
C THR A 167 7.88 2.87 16.23
N MET A 168 7.27 4.02 15.94
CA MET A 168 7.10 5.11 16.89
C MET A 168 6.09 4.81 17.99
N HIS A 169 4.97 4.17 17.64
CA HIS A 169 3.92 3.83 18.62
C HIS A 169 4.27 2.59 19.44
N SER A 170 5.26 1.82 19.04
CA SER A 170 5.64 0.57 19.67
C SER A 170 6.90 0.74 20.52
N GLY A 171 6.78 1.41 21.67
CA GLY A 171 7.79 1.33 22.73
C GLY A 171 7.97 -0.10 23.28
N ARG A 172 7.19 -1.07 22.79
CA ARG A 172 7.32 -2.51 23.04
C ARG A 172 7.88 -3.19 21.79
N LYS A 173 8.99 -3.89 21.96
CA LYS A 173 9.74 -4.63 20.95
C LYS A 173 8.96 -5.71 20.16
N ASN A 174 7.66 -5.88 20.37
CA ASN A 174 6.81 -6.94 19.80
C ASN A 174 5.40 -6.46 19.47
N ALA A 175 5.25 -5.37 18.72
CA ALA A 175 4.02 -5.24 17.97
C ALA A 175 4.08 -6.29 16.85
N GLY A 176 3.29 -7.36 16.97
CA GLY A 176 3.36 -8.58 16.16
C GLY A 176 3.08 -8.44 14.66
N LEU A 177 3.25 -7.24 14.10
CA LEU A 177 3.10 -6.98 12.68
C LEU A 177 4.47 -7.10 12.00
N SER A 178 4.72 -8.24 11.36
CA SER A 178 5.91 -8.44 10.55
C SER A 178 5.78 -7.63 9.25
N ILE A 179 6.76 -6.77 8.97
CA ILE A 179 6.81 -6.00 7.70
C ILE A 179 6.82 -6.93 6.47
N ARG A 180 7.39 -8.14 6.59
CA ARG A 180 7.38 -9.14 5.52
C ARG A 180 5.95 -9.63 5.22
N GLN A 181 5.16 -9.89 6.25
CA GLN A 181 3.76 -10.29 6.10
C GLN A 181 2.93 -9.15 5.51
N TYR A 182 3.14 -7.92 5.97
CA TYR A 182 2.50 -6.75 5.38
C TYR A 182 2.80 -6.62 3.87
N LEU A 183 4.07 -6.79 3.48
CA LEU A 183 4.49 -6.76 2.07
C LEU A 183 3.82 -7.86 1.25
N LEU A 184 3.77 -9.10 1.77
CA LEU A 184 3.11 -10.21 1.09
C LEU A 184 1.62 -9.94 0.87
N TRP A 185 0.91 -9.42 1.87
CA TRP A 185 -0.50 -9.05 1.74
C TRP A 185 -0.71 -7.91 0.74
N LYS A 186 0.22 -6.95 0.67
CA LYS A 186 0.19 -5.87 -0.32
C LYS A 186 0.38 -6.39 -1.75
N ILE A 187 1.32 -7.31 -1.96
CA ILE A 187 1.53 -7.94 -3.27
C ILE A 187 0.30 -8.76 -3.69
N ALA A 188 -0.24 -9.55 -2.76
CA ALA A 188 -1.46 -10.32 -3.01
C ALA A 188 -2.65 -9.41 -3.36
N HIS A 189 -2.81 -8.28 -2.66
CA HIS A 189 -3.84 -7.29 -2.96
C HIS A 189 -3.65 -6.68 -4.35
N ALA A 190 -2.44 -6.24 -4.69
CA ALA A 190 -2.15 -5.66 -5.99
C ALA A 190 -2.42 -6.64 -7.14
N SER A 191 -2.01 -7.91 -6.99
CA SER A 191 -2.25 -8.96 -7.98
C SER A 191 -3.74 -9.23 -8.18
N LEU A 192 -4.47 -9.36 -7.07
CA LEU A 192 -5.92 -9.63 -7.13
C LEU A 192 -6.70 -8.45 -7.70
N THR A 193 -6.31 -7.22 -7.34
CA THR A 193 -6.91 -6.00 -7.86
C THR A 193 -6.69 -5.86 -9.37
N ALA A 194 -5.48 -6.13 -9.86
CA ALA A 194 -5.19 -6.14 -11.29
C ALA A 194 -5.98 -7.22 -12.04
N ALA A 195 -6.12 -8.43 -11.46
CA ALA A 195 -6.92 -9.50 -12.04
C ALA A 195 -8.41 -9.14 -12.11
N VAL A 196 -8.97 -8.58 -11.03
CA VAL A 196 -10.36 -8.12 -11.01
C VAL A 196 -10.59 -7.01 -12.04
N MET A 197 -9.64 -6.07 -12.15
CA MET A 197 -9.72 -5.01 -13.16
C MET A 197 -9.73 -5.55 -14.58
N ALA A 198 -8.86 -6.54 -14.89
CA ALA A 198 -8.83 -7.20 -16.19
C ALA A 198 -10.17 -7.87 -16.50
N VAL A 199 -10.70 -8.65 -15.56
CA VAL A 199 -11.99 -9.34 -15.74
C VAL A 199 -13.14 -8.34 -15.93
N LEU A 200 -13.20 -7.28 -15.12
CA LEU A 200 -14.26 -6.27 -15.24
C LEU A 200 -14.21 -5.55 -16.60
N THR A 201 -13.02 -5.25 -17.09
CA THR A 201 -12.88 -4.59 -18.41
C THR A 201 -13.26 -5.53 -19.55
N ASP A 202 -12.93 -6.82 -19.46
CA ASP A 202 -13.31 -7.80 -20.48
C ASP A 202 -14.84 -8.04 -20.49
N VAL A 203 -15.45 -8.20 -19.32
CA VAL A 203 -16.92 -8.38 -19.20
C VAL A 203 -17.67 -7.18 -19.76
N LEU A 204 -17.19 -5.96 -19.50
CA LEU A 204 -17.85 -4.75 -20.01
C LEU A 204 -17.61 -4.53 -21.49
N ARG A 205 -16.47 -4.90 -22.05
CA ARG A 205 -16.27 -4.94 -23.50
C ARG A 205 -17.27 -5.87 -24.18
N PHE A 206 -17.54 -7.02 -23.58
CA PHE A 206 -18.52 -7.98 -24.09
C PHE A 206 -19.98 -7.50 -23.99
N SER A 207 -20.27 -6.59 -23.04
CA SER A 207 -21.63 -6.06 -22.83
C SER A 207 -21.96 -4.82 -23.68
N ILE A 208 -20.98 -4.23 -24.36
CA ILE A 208 -21.15 -3.03 -25.19
C ILE A 208 -21.18 -3.38 -26.69
N PHE A 209 -20.84 -4.61 -27.06
CA PHE A 209 -20.98 -5.19 -28.41
C PHE A 209 -22.10 -6.22 -28.44
#